data_3b76790f80dcf634824dd3cc58c8c4c6
#
_entry.id   3b76790f80dcf634824dd3cc58c8c4c6
#
_cell.length_a   1.000
_cell.length_b   1.000
_cell.length_c   1.000
_cell.angle_alpha   90.00
_cell.angle_beta   90.00
_cell.angle_gamma   90.00
#
_symmetry.space_group_name_H-M   'P 1'
#
loop_
_entity.id
_entity.type
_entity.pdbx_description
1 polymer ?
#
loop_
_entity_poly.entity_id
_entity_poly.type
_entity_poly.pdbx_seq_one_letter_code
_entity_poly.pdbx_strand_id
1 'polypeptide(L)'
;MEEAQDMRERLEAYLIKAKFPQREGLSVVEMERMPVGISYETYLFTVTWKEAQGAVSESLVIRMEPECGCVPPYDIRPQYEVLKRVYGTGIPVPKVHWLEMDSKVLGHPFFVMERIEGGDVLYNTYWTQPELREQLTRDYVSILARLHGLDWQALGLSILGVPENDRQYAEKEIARWEAMVEDNQYSPQPVVAELITWLKRNIPRAERTTLCHGDYHSRNFLTRDGRIVAVLDWEIVG
;
A
#
# COMPACT_ATOMS: atom_id res chain seq x y z
N MET A 1 -21.58 13.65 5.29
CA MET A 1 -22.42 13.27 4.12
C MET A 1 -22.18 14.20 2.93
N GLU A 2 -22.14 15.52 3.13
CA GLU A 2 -21.91 16.50 2.06
C GLU A 2 -20.51 16.38 1.42
N GLU A 3 -19.48 16.21 2.23
CA GLU A 3 -18.08 16.04 1.79
C GLU A 3 -17.85 14.74 0.97
N ALA A 4 -18.46 13.64 1.38
CA ALA A 4 -18.38 12.37 0.64
C ALA A 4 -19.14 12.44 -0.69
N GLN A 5 -20.22 13.20 -0.75
CA GLN A 5 -20.97 13.45 -1.97
C GLN A 5 -20.16 14.31 -2.96
N ASP A 6 -19.53 15.39 -2.48
CA ASP A 6 -18.66 16.25 -3.30
C ASP A 6 -17.48 15.46 -3.88
N MET A 7 -16.80 14.65 -3.06
CA MET A 7 -15.70 13.80 -3.51
C MET A 7 -16.15 12.81 -4.60
N ARG A 8 -17.32 12.18 -4.45
CA ARG A 8 -17.87 11.26 -5.44
C ARG A 8 -18.14 11.96 -6.77
N GLU A 9 -18.74 13.16 -6.75
CA GLU A 9 -19.04 13.92 -7.95
C GLU A 9 -17.76 14.39 -8.67
N ARG A 10 -16.77 14.80 -7.92
CA ARG A 10 -15.43 15.16 -8.46
C ARG A 10 -14.73 13.95 -9.08
N LEU A 11 -14.78 12.80 -8.43
CA LEU A 11 -14.24 11.55 -8.95
C LEU A 11 -14.94 11.16 -10.26
N GLU A 12 -16.27 11.19 -10.30
CA GLU A 12 -17.06 10.86 -11.49
C GLU A 12 -16.70 11.78 -12.67
N ALA A 13 -16.67 13.09 -12.44
CA ALA A 13 -16.29 14.07 -13.45
C ALA A 13 -14.86 13.84 -13.97
N TYR A 14 -13.92 13.51 -13.09
CA TYR A 14 -12.54 13.16 -13.45
C TYR A 14 -12.48 11.88 -14.28
N LEU A 15 -13.17 10.82 -13.88
CA LEU A 15 -13.21 9.55 -14.62
C LEU A 15 -13.76 9.72 -16.03
N ILE A 16 -14.86 10.46 -16.18
CA ILE A 16 -15.47 10.75 -17.48
C ILE A 16 -14.52 11.55 -18.35
N LYS A 17 -13.89 12.59 -17.80
CA LYS A 17 -13.07 13.52 -18.59
C LYS A 17 -11.70 12.97 -18.95
N ALA A 18 -11.03 12.30 -18.01
CA ALA A 18 -9.61 12.03 -18.10
C ALA A 18 -9.27 10.55 -18.28
N LYS A 19 -10.08 9.63 -17.76
CA LYS A 19 -9.73 8.19 -17.77
C LYS A 19 -10.57 7.37 -18.73
N PHE A 20 -11.86 7.64 -18.79
CA PHE A 20 -12.81 6.84 -19.56
C PHE A 20 -13.76 7.69 -20.44
N PRO A 21 -13.24 8.62 -21.27
CA PRO A 21 -14.10 9.51 -22.07
C PRO A 21 -14.98 8.78 -23.09
N GLN A 22 -14.65 7.51 -23.41
CA GLN A 22 -15.37 6.67 -24.34
C GLN A 22 -16.49 5.83 -23.70
N ARG A 23 -16.58 5.79 -22.34
CA ARG A 23 -17.59 5.00 -21.63
C ARG A 23 -18.87 5.79 -21.46
N GLU A 24 -19.95 5.36 -22.15
CA GLU A 24 -21.24 6.02 -22.07
C GLU A 24 -21.95 5.74 -20.74
N GLY A 25 -22.56 6.78 -20.17
CA GLY A 25 -23.33 6.67 -18.93
C GLY A 25 -22.50 6.21 -17.74
N LEU A 26 -21.20 6.56 -17.72
CA LEU A 26 -20.35 6.28 -16.58
C LEU A 26 -20.86 7.02 -15.34
N SER A 27 -20.97 6.30 -14.24
CA SER A 27 -21.35 6.84 -12.93
C SER A 27 -20.64 6.12 -11.81
N VAL A 28 -20.29 6.86 -10.76
CA VAL A 28 -19.80 6.32 -9.49
C VAL A 28 -21.01 6.06 -8.59
N VAL A 29 -21.38 4.80 -8.43
CA VAL A 29 -22.63 4.42 -7.73
C VAL A 29 -22.45 4.22 -6.23
N GLU A 30 -21.26 3.81 -5.80
CA GLU A 30 -20.91 3.60 -4.40
C GLU A 30 -19.54 4.21 -4.14
N MET A 31 -19.39 4.85 -2.99
CA MET A 31 -18.11 5.33 -2.49
C MET A 31 -18.12 5.33 -0.97
N GLU A 32 -17.17 4.62 -0.36
CA GLU A 32 -17.06 4.47 1.08
C GLU A 32 -15.62 4.69 1.52
N ARG A 33 -15.43 5.54 2.53
CA ARG A 33 -14.14 5.67 3.20
C ARG A 33 -13.96 4.53 4.19
N MET A 34 -12.85 3.80 4.07
CA MET A 34 -12.51 2.76 5.03
C MET A 34 -12.12 3.39 6.37
N PRO A 35 -12.74 2.95 7.48
CA PRO A 35 -12.45 3.51 8.81
C PRO A 35 -11.09 3.08 9.38
N VAL A 36 -10.39 2.17 8.68
CA VAL A 36 -9.13 1.57 9.11
C VAL A 36 -8.00 2.11 8.24
N GLY A 37 -7.00 2.69 8.87
CA GLY A 37 -5.82 3.29 8.25
C GLY A 37 -5.44 4.57 8.99
N ILE A 38 -4.21 4.62 9.53
CA ILE A 38 -3.75 5.77 10.32
C ILE A 38 -2.86 6.68 9.49
N SER A 39 -2.37 6.21 8.35
CA SER A 39 -1.37 6.90 7.52
C SER A 39 -1.95 7.38 6.20
N TYR A 40 -2.49 6.49 5.37
CA TYR A 40 -3.11 6.83 4.07
C TYR A 40 -4.62 6.63 4.10
N GLU A 41 -5.35 7.48 3.38
CA GLU A 41 -6.78 7.32 3.23
C GLU A 41 -7.10 6.26 2.16
N THR A 42 -8.09 5.42 2.47
CA THR A 42 -8.54 4.36 1.55
C THR A 42 -10.03 4.53 1.30
N TYR A 43 -10.40 4.59 0.03
CA TYR A 43 -11.81 4.63 -0.38
C TYR A 43 -12.09 3.45 -1.30
N LEU A 44 -13.18 2.75 -1.00
CA LEU A 44 -13.76 1.76 -1.90
C LEU A 44 -14.79 2.47 -2.77
N PHE A 45 -14.81 2.19 -4.07
CA PHE A 45 -15.83 2.74 -4.95
C PHE A 45 -16.18 1.76 -6.07
N THR A 46 -17.39 1.89 -6.58
CA THR A 46 -17.91 1.12 -7.71
C THR A 46 -18.26 2.07 -8.83
N VAL A 47 -17.72 1.80 -10.02
CA VAL A 47 -18.04 2.54 -11.24
C VAL A 47 -18.89 1.67 -12.18
N THR A 48 -19.91 2.25 -12.77
CA THR A 48 -20.77 1.58 -13.76
C THR A 48 -20.78 2.35 -15.08
N TRP A 49 -20.94 1.65 -16.18
CA TRP A 49 -21.09 2.25 -17.51
C TRP A 49 -21.89 1.32 -18.41
N LYS A 50 -22.27 1.82 -19.61
CA LYS A 50 -23.01 1.04 -20.60
C LYS A 50 -22.08 0.46 -21.65
N GLU A 51 -22.28 -0.82 -21.96
CA GLU A 51 -21.69 -1.49 -23.10
C GLU A 51 -22.79 -2.11 -23.99
N ALA A 52 -22.41 -2.59 -25.17
CA ALA A 52 -23.36 -3.17 -26.12
C ALA A 52 -24.16 -4.36 -25.54
N GLN A 53 -23.61 -5.05 -24.58
CA GLN A 53 -24.22 -6.23 -23.95
C GLN A 53 -24.95 -5.92 -22.62
N GLY A 54 -24.99 -4.66 -22.19
CA GLY A 54 -25.65 -4.22 -20.96
C GLY A 54 -24.78 -3.33 -20.07
N ALA A 55 -25.24 -3.14 -18.83
CA ALA A 55 -24.47 -2.38 -17.83
C ALA A 55 -23.29 -3.21 -17.31
N VAL A 56 -22.12 -2.60 -17.24
CA VAL A 56 -20.90 -3.15 -16.66
C VAL A 56 -20.60 -2.43 -15.36
N SER A 57 -20.06 -3.15 -14.38
CA SER A 57 -19.67 -2.64 -13.09
C SER A 57 -18.24 -3.07 -12.75
N GLU A 58 -17.45 -2.16 -12.18
CA GLU A 58 -16.09 -2.42 -11.73
C GLU A 58 -15.89 -1.83 -10.32
N SER A 59 -15.41 -2.65 -9.39
CA SER A 59 -15.11 -2.23 -8.02
C SER A 59 -13.62 -1.92 -7.89
N LEU A 60 -13.30 -0.75 -7.39
CA LEU A 60 -11.95 -0.19 -7.33
C LEU A 60 -11.65 0.37 -5.94
N VAL A 61 -10.36 0.62 -5.70
CA VAL A 61 -9.85 1.21 -4.46
C VAL A 61 -9.02 2.43 -4.79
N ILE A 62 -9.27 3.54 -4.09
CA ILE A 62 -8.38 4.70 -4.03
C ILE A 62 -7.51 4.58 -2.78
N ARG A 63 -6.19 4.74 -2.96
CA ARG A 63 -5.26 5.08 -1.88
C ARG A 63 -4.83 6.52 -2.08
N MET A 64 -4.99 7.36 -1.06
CA MET A 64 -4.77 8.81 -1.13
C MET A 64 -3.88 9.28 0.01
N GLU A 65 -3.04 10.26 -0.26
CA GLU A 65 -2.27 10.92 0.80
C GLU A 65 -3.21 11.62 1.77
N PRO A 66 -2.97 11.54 3.09
CA PRO A 66 -3.81 12.20 4.07
C PRO A 66 -3.51 13.69 4.16
N GLU A 67 -4.47 14.49 4.64
CA GLU A 67 -4.21 15.87 5.04
C GLU A 67 -3.23 15.96 6.23
N CYS A 68 -3.43 15.07 7.20
CA CYS A 68 -2.48 14.86 8.29
C CYS A 68 -2.45 13.38 8.67
N GLY A 69 -1.30 12.88 9.11
CA GLY A 69 -1.15 11.46 9.46
C GLY A 69 0.06 11.22 10.33
N CYS A 70 0.29 9.95 10.68
CA CYS A 70 1.23 9.55 11.73
C CYS A 70 2.69 9.42 11.25
N VAL A 71 2.94 9.31 9.93
CA VAL A 71 4.26 8.95 9.38
C VAL A 71 4.65 9.87 8.21
N PRO A 72 4.82 11.19 8.43
CA PRO A 72 5.31 12.09 7.39
C PRO A 72 6.80 11.86 7.08
N PRO A 73 7.31 12.34 5.93
CA PRO A 73 6.57 12.94 4.83
C PRO A 73 5.84 11.90 4.00
N TYR A 74 4.69 12.30 3.42
CA TYR A 74 3.91 11.42 2.56
C TYR A 74 4.37 11.57 1.11
N ASP A 75 4.56 10.42 0.46
CA ASP A 75 4.78 10.32 -0.98
C ASP A 75 4.15 9.00 -1.45
N ILE A 76 3.09 9.09 -2.21
CA ILE A 76 2.34 7.94 -2.68
C ILE A 76 3.02 7.22 -3.86
N ARG A 77 4.00 7.86 -4.51
CA ARG A 77 4.69 7.32 -5.70
C ARG A 77 5.40 5.99 -5.47
N PRO A 78 6.19 5.80 -4.38
CA PRO A 78 6.86 4.52 -4.11
C PRO A 78 5.89 3.36 -4.03
N GLN A 79 4.76 3.51 -3.33
CA GLN A 79 3.72 2.46 -3.24
C GLN A 79 3.19 2.07 -4.63
N TYR A 80 2.78 3.07 -5.42
CA TYR A 80 2.28 2.85 -6.78
C TYR A 80 3.31 2.16 -7.67
N GLU A 81 4.55 2.64 -7.68
CA GLU A 81 5.61 2.12 -8.54
C GLU A 81 6.01 0.69 -8.15
N VAL A 82 6.04 0.37 -6.86
CA VAL A 82 6.31 -1.00 -6.40
C VAL A 82 5.18 -1.93 -6.81
N LEU A 83 3.94 -1.61 -6.49
CA LEU A 83 2.78 -2.43 -6.87
C LEU A 83 2.73 -2.69 -8.38
N LYS A 84 2.97 -1.65 -9.17
CA LYS A 84 3.01 -1.73 -10.64
C LYS A 84 4.08 -2.70 -11.17
N ARG A 85 5.27 -2.71 -10.55
CA ARG A 85 6.41 -3.52 -10.99
C ARG A 85 6.38 -4.94 -10.44
N VAL A 86 5.82 -5.11 -9.24
CA VAL A 86 5.70 -6.41 -8.58
C VAL A 86 4.49 -7.20 -9.11
N TYR A 87 3.48 -6.53 -9.64
CA TYR A 87 2.33 -7.21 -10.26
C TYR A 87 2.79 -8.16 -11.38
N GLY A 88 2.30 -9.41 -11.33
CA GLY A 88 2.66 -10.45 -12.30
C GLY A 88 3.96 -11.22 -12.02
N THR A 89 4.70 -10.88 -10.96
CA THR A 89 5.94 -11.61 -10.57
C THR A 89 5.68 -12.88 -9.75
N GLY A 90 4.41 -13.19 -9.47
CA GLY A 90 4.01 -14.27 -8.57
C GLY A 90 3.88 -13.86 -7.10
N ILE A 91 4.17 -12.59 -6.77
CA ILE A 91 3.76 -11.98 -5.50
C ILE A 91 2.32 -11.53 -5.68
N PRO A 92 1.38 -11.94 -4.81
CA PRO A 92 -0.01 -11.52 -4.91
C PRO A 92 -0.15 -10.07 -4.43
N VAL A 93 -0.32 -9.16 -5.37
CA VAL A 93 -0.55 -7.73 -5.11
C VAL A 93 -1.70 -7.24 -5.97
N PRO A 94 -2.49 -6.24 -5.54
CA PRO A 94 -3.50 -5.63 -6.36
C PRO A 94 -2.90 -5.01 -7.63
N LYS A 95 -3.61 -5.15 -8.74
CA LYS A 95 -3.26 -4.43 -9.98
C LYS A 95 -3.52 -2.94 -9.79
N VAL A 96 -2.51 -2.11 -10.01
CA VAL A 96 -2.69 -0.67 -10.04
C VAL A 96 -3.10 -0.22 -11.46
N HIS A 97 -4.00 0.75 -11.52
CA HIS A 97 -4.54 1.27 -12.78
C HIS A 97 -3.86 2.58 -13.20
N TRP A 98 -3.83 3.57 -12.32
CA TRP A 98 -3.17 4.87 -12.58
C TRP A 98 -2.83 5.58 -11.28
N LEU A 99 -1.87 6.50 -11.38
CA LEU A 99 -1.48 7.46 -10.37
C LEU A 99 -1.96 8.85 -10.81
N GLU A 100 -2.47 9.63 -9.88
CA GLU A 100 -2.85 11.04 -10.07
C GLU A 100 -2.14 11.92 -9.05
N MET A 101 -1.33 12.84 -9.56
CA MET A 101 -0.53 13.76 -8.72
C MET A 101 -1.15 15.15 -8.60
N ASP A 102 -2.18 15.47 -9.43
CA ASP A 102 -2.88 16.75 -9.32
C ASP A 102 -3.86 16.73 -8.15
N SER A 103 -3.48 17.39 -7.06
CA SER A 103 -4.32 17.54 -5.88
C SER A 103 -5.66 18.26 -6.15
N LYS A 104 -5.80 18.96 -7.28
CA LYS A 104 -7.08 19.59 -7.66
C LYS A 104 -8.18 18.57 -7.96
N VAL A 105 -7.82 17.32 -8.25
CA VAL A 105 -8.80 16.27 -8.57
C VAL A 105 -9.59 15.87 -7.32
N LEU A 106 -8.93 15.39 -6.26
CA LEU A 106 -9.59 14.92 -5.04
C LEU A 106 -9.07 15.57 -3.75
N GLY A 107 -8.22 16.58 -3.84
CA GLY A 107 -7.63 17.25 -2.68
C GLY A 107 -6.18 16.87 -2.45
N HIS A 108 -5.82 15.64 -2.64
CA HIS A 108 -4.48 15.09 -2.44
C HIS A 108 -4.08 14.13 -3.57
N PRO A 109 -2.78 13.87 -3.78
CA PRO A 109 -2.32 12.81 -4.67
C PRO A 109 -2.88 11.44 -4.29
N PHE A 110 -3.22 10.64 -5.30
CA PHE A 110 -3.79 9.32 -5.08
C PHE A 110 -3.45 8.35 -6.22
N PHE A 111 -3.56 7.07 -5.96
CA PHE A 111 -3.62 6.07 -7.02
C PHE A 111 -4.88 5.20 -6.91
N VAL A 112 -5.24 4.60 -8.02
CA VAL A 112 -6.36 3.67 -8.13
C VAL A 112 -5.82 2.28 -8.42
N MET A 113 -6.38 1.30 -7.71
CA MET A 113 -6.07 -0.12 -7.87
C MET A 113 -7.35 -0.96 -7.88
N GLU A 114 -7.22 -2.22 -8.31
CA GLU A 114 -8.31 -3.18 -8.23
C GLU A 114 -8.73 -3.44 -6.78
N ARG A 115 -10.00 -3.70 -6.57
CA ARG A 115 -10.54 -4.22 -5.31
C ARG A 115 -10.45 -5.73 -5.32
N ILE A 116 -9.77 -6.29 -4.32
CA ILE A 116 -9.74 -7.76 -4.11
C ILE A 116 -11.04 -8.15 -3.41
N GLU A 117 -11.97 -8.67 -4.17
CA GLU A 117 -13.29 -9.05 -3.65
C GLU A 117 -13.26 -10.40 -2.92
N GLY A 118 -14.15 -10.56 -1.92
CA GLY A 118 -14.31 -11.79 -1.15
C GLY A 118 -13.10 -12.18 -0.31
N GLY A 119 -12.20 -11.25 -0.06
CA GLY A 119 -11.02 -11.48 0.78
C GLY A 119 -11.27 -11.11 2.24
N ASP A 120 -10.89 -12.01 3.14
CA ASP A 120 -10.81 -11.74 4.57
C ASP A 120 -9.38 -11.38 4.97
N VAL A 121 -9.23 -10.55 6.02
CA VAL A 121 -7.91 -10.26 6.58
C VAL A 121 -7.29 -11.54 7.15
N LEU A 122 -6.04 -11.86 6.75
CA LEU A 122 -5.32 -13.06 7.19
C LEU A 122 -5.33 -13.23 8.71
N TYR A 123 -5.18 -12.13 9.47
CA TYR A 123 -5.25 -12.17 10.93
C TYR A 123 -6.54 -12.83 11.42
N ASN A 124 -7.68 -12.44 10.87
CA ASN A 124 -9.00 -13.00 11.25
C ASN A 124 -9.11 -14.45 10.83
N THR A 125 -8.80 -14.77 9.56
CA THR A 125 -8.86 -16.15 9.03
C THR A 125 -7.98 -17.10 9.84
N TYR A 126 -6.77 -16.67 10.18
CA TYR A 126 -5.81 -17.48 10.96
C TYR A 126 -6.36 -17.89 12.35
N TRP A 127 -7.09 -16.98 13.02
CA TRP A 127 -7.63 -17.26 14.33
C TRP A 127 -8.99 -17.97 14.31
N THR A 128 -9.82 -17.71 13.31
CA THR A 128 -11.17 -18.28 13.20
C THR A 128 -11.22 -19.64 12.48
N GLN A 129 -10.19 -19.97 11.67
CA GLN A 129 -10.13 -21.20 10.87
C GLN A 129 -8.82 -21.97 11.14
N PRO A 130 -8.74 -22.70 12.28
CA PRO A 130 -7.52 -23.40 12.70
C PRO A 130 -6.97 -24.40 11.68
N GLU A 131 -7.84 -25.01 10.89
CA GLU A 131 -7.52 -25.99 9.85
C GLU A 131 -6.69 -25.38 8.70
N LEU A 132 -6.76 -24.09 8.49
CA LEU A 132 -6.02 -23.39 7.44
C LEU A 132 -4.64 -22.87 7.89
N ARG A 133 -4.32 -22.89 9.18
CA ARG A 133 -3.12 -22.27 9.74
C ARG A 133 -1.83 -22.73 9.10
N GLU A 134 -1.69 -24.03 8.90
CA GLU A 134 -0.48 -24.58 8.30
C GLU A 134 -0.30 -24.06 6.86
N GLN A 135 -1.36 -24.10 6.06
CA GLN A 135 -1.33 -23.64 4.67
C GLN A 135 -1.05 -22.13 4.60
N LEU A 136 -1.75 -21.34 5.41
CA LEU A 136 -1.56 -19.88 5.46
C LEU A 136 -0.16 -19.49 5.94
N THR A 137 0.41 -20.22 6.91
CA THR A 137 1.80 -20.01 7.35
C THR A 137 2.78 -20.32 6.22
N ARG A 138 2.58 -21.40 5.48
CA ARG A 138 3.41 -21.75 4.32
C ARG A 138 3.33 -20.67 3.22
N ASP A 139 2.12 -20.20 2.90
CA ASP A 139 1.92 -19.14 1.93
C ASP A 139 2.63 -17.86 2.37
N TYR A 140 2.45 -17.46 3.64
CA TYR A 140 3.05 -16.26 4.22
C TYR A 140 4.58 -16.26 4.10
N VAL A 141 5.24 -17.33 4.55
CA VAL A 141 6.70 -17.46 4.47
C VAL A 141 7.17 -17.59 3.00
N SER A 142 6.44 -18.33 2.17
CA SER A 142 6.79 -18.49 0.75
C SER A 142 6.70 -17.18 -0.04
N ILE A 143 5.70 -16.34 0.26
CA ILE A 143 5.57 -15.01 -0.35
C ILE A 143 6.74 -14.13 0.07
N LEU A 144 7.11 -14.11 1.36
CA LEU A 144 8.27 -13.36 1.85
C LEU A 144 9.57 -13.80 1.18
N ALA A 145 9.79 -15.11 1.09
CA ALA A 145 10.99 -15.66 0.44
C ALA A 145 11.06 -15.27 -1.05
N ARG A 146 9.92 -15.31 -1.76
CA ARG A 146 9.84 -14.86 -3.16
C ARG A 146 10.06 -13.36 -3.29
N LEU A 147 9.49 -12.56 -2.39
CA LEU A 147 9.66 -11.11 -2.36
C LEU A 147 11.14 -10.75 -2.25
N HIS A 148 11.83 -11.33 -1.27
CA HIS A 148 13.26 -11.11 -1.07
C HIS A 148 14.14 -11.74 -2.17
N GLY A 149 13.60 -12.64 -2.98
CA GLY A 149 14.25 -13.26 -4.13
C GLY A 149 14.01 -12.55 -5.46
N LEU A 150 13.23 -11.48 -5.50
CA LEU A 150 12.98 -10.72 -6.73
C LEU A 150 14.27 -10.09 -7.27
N ASP A 151 14.43 -10.12 -8.57
CA ASP A 151 15.43 -9.31 -9.26
C ASP A 151 14.93 -7.85 -9.32
N TRP A 152 15.18 -7.12 -8.25
CA TRP A 152 14.75 -5.74 -8.10
C TRP A 152 15.35 -4.80 -9.16
N GLN A 153 16.54 -5.14 -9.71
CA GLN A 153 17.21 -4.38 -10.77
C GLN A 153 16.46 -4.56 -12.09
N ALA A 154 16.17 -5.80 -12.48
CA ALA A 154 15.38 -6.09 -13.68
C ALA A 154 13.97 -5.50 -13.61
N LEU A 155 13.38 -5.42 -12.40
CA LEU A 155 12.10 -4.77 -12.18
C LEU A 155 12.17 -3.23 -12.15
N GLY A 156 13.36 -2.64 -12.24
CA GLY A 156 13.55 -1.19 -12.19
C GLY A 156 13.21 -0.56 -10.83
N LEU A 157 13.33 -1.33 -9.74
CA LEU A 157 13.05 -0.87 -8.37
C LEU A 157 14.15 -0.01 -7.77
N SER A 158 15.22 0.27 -8.51
CA SER A 158 16.25 1.26 -8.15
C SER A 158 15.71 2.67 -7.89
N ILE A 159 14.48 2.95 -8.32
CA ILE A 159 13.75 4.20 -8.00
C ILE A 159 13.52 4.41 -6.50
N LEU A 160 13.53 3.34 -5.70
CA LEU A 160 13.42 3.41 -4.23
C LEU A 160 14.71 3.90 -3.56
N GLY A 161 15.77 4.06 -4.35
CA GLY A 161 17.13 4.31 -3.89
C GLY A 161 17.90 3.02 -3.69
N VAL A 162 19.15 3.01 -4.13
CA VAL A 162 20.07 1.87 -3.97
C VAL A 162 21.10 2.23 -2.91
N PRO A 163 21.29 1.40 -1.87
CA PRO A 163 22.33 1.64 -0.89
C PRO A 163 23.73 1.63 -1.56
N GLU A 164 24.57 2.59 -1.22
CA GLU A 164 25.96 2.70 -1.71
C GLU A 164 26.90 1.68 -1.07
N ASN A 165 26.52 1.18 0.11
CA ASN A 165 27.26 0.18 0.87
C ASN A 165 26.32 -0.66 1.74
N ASP A 166 26.87 -1.69 2.36
CA ASP A 166 26.18 -2.71 3.14
C ASP A 166 25.54 -2.23 4.48
N ARG A 167 25.71 -0.95 4.84
CA ARG A 167 25.15 -0.36 6.06
C ARG A 167 24.18 0.78 5.81
N GLN A 168 24.27 1.43 4.68
CA GLN A 168 23.61 2.71 4.41
C GLN A 168 22.08 2.64 4.56
N TYR A 169 21.45 1.52 4.18
CA TYR A 169 20.01 1.38 4.35
C TYR A 169 19.61 1.42 5.83
N ALA A 170 20.31 0.64 6.68
CA ALA A 170 20.04 0.63 8.11
C ALA A 170 20.35 1.99 8.76
N GLU A 171 21.42 2.66 8.32
CA GLU A 171 21.77 4.02 8.78
C GLU A 171 20.67 5.02 8.47
N LYS A 172 20.15 5.01 7.24
CA LYS A 172 19.05 5.89 6.82
C LYS A 172 17.76 5.61 7.59
N GLU A 173 17.41 4.34 7.79
CA GLU A 173 16.21 3.97 8.55
C GLU A 173 16.31 4.39 10.02
N ILE A 174 17.45 4.17 10.67
CA ILE A 174 17.67 4.62 12.05
C ILE A 174 17.55 6.14 12.15
N ALA A 175 18.16 6.88 11.23
CA ALA A 175 18.09 8.34 11.21
C ALA A 175 16.67 8.86 10.98
N ARG A 176 15.91 8.21 10.08
CA ARG A 176 14.51 8.54 9.80
C ARG A 176 13.63 8.36 11.04
N TRP A 177 13.74 7.21 11.71
CA TRP A 177 12.95 6.92 12.91
C TRP A 177 13.38 7.79 14.10
N GLU A 178 14.67 8.11 14.24
CA GLU A 178 15.15 9.06 15.23
C GLU A 178 14.52 10.43 15.06
N ALA A 179 14.57 10.98 13.86
CA ALA A 179 13.94 12.29 13.55
C ALA A 179 12.43 12.26 13.85
N MET A 180 11.74 11.18 13.49
CA MET A 180 10.31 11.04 13.79
C MET A 180 10.03 11.01 15.29
N VAL A 181 10.86 10.34 16.08
CA VAL A 181 10.72 10.31 17.55
C VAL A 181 10.98 11.71 18.11
N GLU A 182 12.02 12.39 17.64
CA GLU A 182 12.35 13.77 18.11
C GLU A 182 11.21 14.76 17.81
N ASP A 183 10.63 14.70 16.62
CA ASP A 183 9.56 15.59 16.20
C ASP A 183 8.22 15.34 16.91
N ASN A 184 7.97 14.10 17.38
CA ASN A 184 6.66 13.70 17.92
C ASN A 184 6.66 13.38 19.42
N GLN A 185 7.80 13.44 20.12
CA GLN A 185 7.82 13.14 21.55
C GLN A 185 7.29 14.32 22.38
N TYR A 186 6.31 14.07 23.24
CA TYR A 186 5.79 15.05 24.20
C TYR A 186 6.61 15.10 25.52
N SER A 187 7.43 14.09 25.77
CA SER A 187 8.29 13.97 26.95
C SER A 187 9.51 13.13 26.62
N PRO A 188 10.64 13.33 27.36
CA PRO A 188 11.82 12.51 27.15
C PRO A 188 11.53 11.01 27.25
N GLN A 189 12.05 10.24 26.29
CA GLN A 189 11.93 8.78 26.22
C GLN A 189 13.31 8.12 26.35
N PRO A 190 13.85 7.99 27.58
CA PRO A 190 15.24 7.54 27.80
C PRO A 190 15.54 6.16 27.19
N VAL A 191 14.59 5.24 27.26
CA VAL A 191 14.75 3.89 26.69
C VAL A 191 14.86 3.94 25.16
N VAL A 192 14.06 4.80 24.49
CA VAL A 192 14.13 4.97 23.04
C VAL A 192 15.45 5.63 22.63
N ALA A 193 15.90 6.66 23.37
CA ALA A 193 17.17 7.33 23.11
C ALA A 193 18.37 6.37 23.26
N GLU A 194 18.34 5.53 24.30
CA GLU A 194 19.39 4.51 24.50
C GLU A 194 19.36 3.44 23.39
N LEU A 195 18.16 3.00 22.99
CA LEU A 195 18.00 2.06 21.89
C LEU A 195 18.57 2.62 20.58
N ILE A 196 18.24 3.87 20.23
CA ILE A 196 18.76 4.54 19.02
C ILE A 196 20.30 4.63 19.11
N THR A 197 20.83 5.00 20.27
CA THR A 197 22.27 5.07 20.50
C THR A 197 22.94 3.70 20.30
N TRP A 198 22.31 2.64 20.84
CA TRP A 198 22.80 1.27 20.66
C TRP A 198 22.75 0.82 19.21
N LEU A 199 21.63 1.07 18.49
CA LEU A 199 21.47 0.74 17.07
C LEU A 199 22.56 1.42 16.23
N LYS A 200 22.83 2.71 16.43
CA LYS A 200 23.91 3.44 15.71
C LYS A 200 25.29 2.84 15.91
N ARG A 201 25.57 2.29 17.09
CA ARG A 201 26.84 1.62 17.40
C ARG A 201 26.94 0.20 16.86
N ASN A 202 25.80 -0.45 16.61
CA ASN A 202 25.68 -1.86 16.26
C ASN A 202 25.00 -2.09 14.91
N ILE A 203 25.16 -1.17 13.95
CA ILE A 203 24.57 -1.29 12.62
C ILE A 203 25.07 -2.57 11.93
N PRO A 204 24.18 -3.51 11.56
CA PRO A 204 24.57 -4.73 10.87
C PRO A 204 25.02 -4.45 9.45
N ARG A 205 25.81 -5.35 8.90
CA ARG A 205 26.10 -5.37 7.47
C ARG A 205 25.05 -6.19 6.75
N ALA A 206 24.49 -5.64 5.69
CA ALA A 206 23.59 -6.39 4.82
C ALA A 206 24.39 -7.37 3.94
N GLU A 207 23.96 -8.62 3.90
CA GLU A 207 24.57 -9.61 3.01
C GLU A 207 24.20 -9.37 1.55
N ARG A 208 23.02 -8.79 1.30
CA ARG A 208 22.52 -8.43 -0.03
C ARG A 208 21.44 -7.35 0.07
N THR A 209 21.27 -6.60 -1.03
CA THR A 209 20.12 -5.71 -1.21
C THR A 209 18.93 -6.50 -1.73
N THR A 210 17.76 -6.30 -1.14
CA THR A 210 16.51 -6.94 -1.54
C THR A 210 15.35 -5.98 -1.29
N LEU A 211 14.24 -6.19 -2.00
CA LEU A 211 13.01 -5.44 -1.74
C LEU A 211 12.41 -5.88 -0.40
N CYS A 212 12.23 -4.92 0.51
CA CYS A 212 11.57 -5.12 1.79
C CYS A 212 10.21 -4.45 1.80
N HIS A 213 9.20 -5.13 2.35
CA HIS A 213 7.86 -4.57 2.50
C HIS A 213 7.80 -3.47 3.58
N GLY A 214 8.63 -3.60 4.60
CA GLY A 214 8.72 -2.67 5.73
C GLY A 214 7.70 -2.94 6.84
N ASP A 215 6.48 -3.38 6.50
CA ASP A 215 5.40 -3.67 7.46
C ASP A 215 4.73 -5.03 7.17
N TYR A 216 5.53 -6.11 7.13
CA TYR A 216 5.08 -7.45 6.76
C TYR A 216 4.39 -8.16 7.93
N HIS A 217 3.12 -7.84 8.19
CA HIS A 217 2.33 -8.45 9.26
C HIS A 217 0.94 -8.91 8.78
N SER A 218 0.31 -9.83 9.52
CA SER A 218 -0.90 -10.55 9.09
C SER A 218 -2.14 -9.68 8.82
N ARG A 219 -2.17 -8.43 9.22
CA ARG A 219 -3.29 -7.52 8.94
C ARG A 219 -3.18 -6.89 7.54
N ASN A 220 -1.97 -6.92 6.95
CA ASN A 220 -1.70 -6.39 5.60
C ASN A 220 -1.87 -7.47 4.51
N PHE A 221 -2.58 -8.56 4.82
CA PHE A 221 -2.82 -9.65 3.88
C PHE A 221 -4.29 -9.98 3.78
N LEU A 222 -4.75 -10.26 2.57
CA LEU A 222 -6.07 -10.82 2.33
C LEU A 222 -5.97 -12.30 1.99
N THR A 223 -6.96 -13.06 2.49
CA THR A 223 -7.11 -14.49 2.23
C THR A 223 -8.46 -14.76 1.59
N ARG A 224 -8.48 -15.72 0.68
CA ARG A 224 -9.69 -16.24 0.06
C ARG A 224 -9.48 -17.71 -0.24
N ASP A 225 -10.49 -18.55 0.04
CA ASP A 225 -10.44 -20.01 -0.19
C ASP A 225 -9.19 -20.68 0.44
N GLY A 226 -8.81 -20.25 1.64
CA GLY A 226 -7.67 -20.80 2.38
C GLY A 226 -6.29 -20.44 1.82
N ARG A 227 -6.18 -19.45 0.94
CA ARG A 227 -4.92 -18.97 0.35
C ARG A 227 -4.74 -17.47 0.55
N ILE A 228 -3.50 -17.01 0.61
CA ILE A 228 -3.20 -15.58 0.56
C ILE A 228 -3.36 -15.09 -0.88
N VAL A 229 -4.23 -14.09 -1.08
CA VAL A 229 -4.57 -13.53 -2.41
C VAL A 229 -4.10 -12.10 -2.60
N ALA A 230 -3.72 -11.39 -1.53
CA ALA A 230 -3.13 -10.06 -1.66
C ALA A 230 -2.21 -9.73 -0.48
N VAL A 231 -1.12 -9.01 -0.79
CA VAL A 231 -0.25 -8.29 0.13
C VAL A 231 -0.53 -6.81 -0.08
N LEU A 232 -0.95 -6.13 0.97
CA LEU A 232 -1.38 -4.74 0.99
C LEU A 232 -0.40 -3.88 1.79
N ASP A 233 -0.58 -2.56 1.71
CA ASP A 233 0.07 -1.56 2.55
C ASP A 233 1.59 -1.49 2.41
N TRP A 234 2.02 -1.01 1.25
CA TRP A 234 3.43 -0.86 0.85
C TRP A 234 4.01 0.54 1.18
N GLU A 235 3.50 1.19 2.22
CA GLU A 235 3.86 2.58 2.54
C GLU A 235 5.28 2.74 3.11
N ILE A 236 5.86 1.67 3.68
CA ILE A 236 7.22 1.66 4.26
C ILE A 236 8.17 0.81 3.40
N VAL A 237 7.85 0.64 2.13
CA VAL A 237 8.65 -0.16 1.20
C VAL A 237 10.04 0.45 0.97
N GLY A 238 11.08 -0.40 0.93
CA GLY A 238 12.46 0.02 0.68
C GLY A 238 13.37 -1.11 0.22
#